data_26d1213f41a5ea48f524b6da5baf065f
#
_entry.id   26d1213f41a5ea48f524b6da5baf065f
#
_cell.length_a   1.000
_cell.length_b   1.000
_cell.length_c   1.000
_cell.angle_alpha   90.00
_cell.angle_beta   90.00
_cell.angle_gamma   90.00
#
_symmetry.space_group_name_H-M   'P 1'
#
loop_
_entity.id
_entity.type
_entity.pdbx_description
1 polymer ?
#
loop_
_entity_poly.entity_id
_entity_poly.type
_entity_poly.pdbx_seq_one_letter_code
_entity_poly.pdbx_strand_id
1 'polypeptide(L)'
;MKVSLQQRVLFSGLLICAPTHSAELSGFAGLGASVRPIYSGSNHMAVEPLLNAGVNLHSENWGLFGLSTDGLIWGLTPDSPFSVSLLLTQDEARKEVFNYSFSGKKNRDLQGMGDLSAALMAGTDLRYQQEHWMLWLRLLTATEKQRYGGDAPGRSLIVTSGAETELWRWQSVALSVGGDISWANSGYQQRHYGVTAQQAQRTDFAVYSPSSGFQQGGLYAEVVWHLDKNLAAGLTSRAQYLFDEAGSSPLVNSRMQYTLSSLIQYTF
;
A
#
# COMPACT_ATOMS: atom_id res chain seq x y z
N MET A 1 12.60 -4.26 7.72
CA MET A 1 11.16 -4.31 7.98
C MET A 1 10.50 -3.54 6.84
N LYS A 2 9.74 -4.19 5.99
CA LYS A 2 9.22 -3.60 4.75
C LYS A 2 7.74 -3.32 4.94
N VAL A 3 7.36 -2.04 4.89
CA VAL A 3 5.97 -1.58 4.92
C VAL A 3 5.33 -1.92 3.58
N SER A 4 4.16 -2.52 3.60
CA SER A 4 3.48 -2.94 2.39
C SER A 4 2.79 -1.79 1.67
N LEU A 5 2.65 -1.94 0.35
CA LEU A 5 2.03 -0.99 -0.57
C LEU A 5 0.57 -0.63 -0.23
N GLN A 6 -0.11 -1.47 0.55
CA GLN A 6 -1.50 -1.28 0.93
C GLN A 6 -1.71 -0.36 2.14
N GLN A 7 -0.63 0.10 2.77
CA GLN A 7 -0.68 0.94 3.97
C GLN A 7 -0.22 2.38 3.70
N ARG A 8 -0.54 2.93 2.55
CA ARG A 8 -0.31 4.34 2.35
C ARG A 8 -1.23 5.15 3.26
N VAL A 9 -0.69 5.61 4.38
CA VAL A 9 -1.11 6.86 4.96
C VAL A 9 -0.73 7.91 3.91
N LEU A 10 -1.71 8.35 3.11
CA LEU A 10 -1.52 9.40 2.13
C LEU A 10 -1.34 10.74 2.87
N PHE A 11 -0.21 10.91 3.54
CA PHE A 11 0.25 12.23 3.88
C PHE A 11 0.66 12.92 2.57
N SER A 12 -0.32 13.35 1.80
CA SER A 12 -0.13 14.30 0.73
C SER A 12 0.20 15.64 1.40
N GLY A 13 1.47 15.83 1.75
CA GLY A 13 1.95 17.12 2.15
C GLY A 13 1.67 18.07 0.99
N LEU A 14 0.72 18.99 1.16
CA LEU A 14 0.53 20.12 0.26
C LEU A 14 1.82 20.96 0.36
N LEU A 15 2.72 20.75 -0.59
CA LEU A 15 3.85 21.64 -0.83
C LEU A 15 3.29 22.93 -1.44
N ILE A 16 3.23 23.97 -0.63
CA ILE A 16 3.03 25.32 -1.14
C ILE A 16 4.39 25.75 -1.71
N CYS A 17 4.59 25.53 -3.01
CA CYS A 17 5.77 25.98 -3.73
C CYS A 17 5.67 27.48 -4.06
N ALA A 18 6.66 28.26 -3.64
CA ALA A 18 6.94 29.57 -4.23
C ALA A 18 7.82 29.35 -5.49
N PRO A 19 7.56 30.05 -6.61
CA PRO A 19 8.31 29.82 -7.84
C PRO A 19 9.70 30.46 -7.75
N THR A 20 10.73 29.64 -7.68
CA THR A 20 12.12 30.05 -7.91
C THR A 20 12.79 29.05 -8.85
N HIS A 21 13.58 29.55 -9.80
CA HIS A 21 14.20 28.86 -10.92
C HIS A 21 15.35 27.89 -10.51
N SER A 22 15.18 27.12 -9.44
CA SER A 22 16.19 26.15 -8.95
C SER A 22 15.49 24.83 -8.54
N ALA A 23 16.19 23.73 -8.71
CA ALA A 23 15.75 22.45 -8.19
C ALA A 23 15.53 22.56 -6.66
N GLU A 24 14.32 22.25 -6.19
CA GLU A 24 13.95 22.30 -4.78
C GLU A 24 14.03 20.91 -4.17
N LEU A 25 14.84 20.80 -3.13
CA LEU A 25 14.98 19.57 -2.34
C LEU A 25 14.08 19.68 -1.09
N SER A 26 13.24 18.71 -0.89
CA SER A 26 12.42 18.56 0.31
C SER A 26 12.52 17.14 0.83
N GLY A 27 12.16 16.94 2.08
CA GLY A 27 12.16 15.60 2.67
C GLY A 27 11.18 15.49 3.81
N PHE A 28 10.95 14.26 4.22
CA PHE A 28 10.09 13.95 5.35
C PHE A 28 10.62 12.74 6.11
N ALA A 29 10.35 12.71 7.40
CA ALA A 29 10.59 11.55 8.28
C ALA A 29 9.45 11.44 9.29
N GLY A 30 8.93 10.24 9.43
CA GLY A 30 7.80 9.97 10.32
C GLY A 30 7.92 8.62 11.00
N LEU A 31 7.39 8.57 12.21
CA LEU A 31 7.31 7.37 13.04
C LEU A 31 5.88 7.18 13.53
N GLY A 32 5.46 5.94 13.60
CA GLY A 32 4.11 5.61 14.02
C GLY A 32 3.92 4.15 14.36
N ALA A 33 2.67 3.76 14.45
CA ALA A 33 2.25 2.38 14.65
C ALA A 33 1.01 2.07 13.82
N SER A 34 0.89 0.80 13.42
CA SER A 34 -0.27 0.29 12.70
C SER A 34 -0.76 -0.99 13.35
N VAL A 35 -2.07 -1.07 13.57
CA VAL A 35 -2.79 -2.30 13.92
C VAL A 35 -3.42 -2.84 12.66
N ARG A 36 -3.03 -4.04 12.25
CA ARG A 36 -3.49 -4.63 10.97
C ARG A 36 -3.49 -6.16 11.02
N PRO A 37 -4.18 -6.82 10.07
CA PRO A 37 -4.04 -8.25 9.89
C PRO A 37 -2.58 -8.64 9.60
N ILE A 38 -2.15 -9.77 10.14
CA ILE A 38 -0.77 -10.27 9.96
C ILE A 38 -0.45 -10.69 8.51
N TYR A 39 -1.47 -10.96 7.72
CA TYR A 39 -1.45 -11.12 6.26
C TYR A 39 -2.86 -10.84 5.72
N SER A 40 -2.98 -10.57 4.43
CA SER A 40 -4.25 -10.32 3.77
C SER A 40 -5.15 -11.54 3.84
N GLY A 41 -6.29 -11.44 4.52
CA GLY A 41 -7.22 -12.54 4.81
C GLY A 41 -7.11 -13.12 6.22
N SER A 42 -6.12 -12.72 7.02
CA SER A 42 -6.01 -13.16 8.42
C SER A 42 -7.08 -12.52 9.30
N ASN A 43 -7.59 -13.28 10.26
CA ASN A 43 -8.40 -12.78 11.38
C ASN A 43 -7.53 -12.40 12.60
N HIS A 44 -6.23 -12.67 12.56
CA HIS A 44 -5.28 -12.26 13.59
C HIS A 44 -4.70 -10.89 13.28
N MET A 45 -4.69 -10.02 14.29
CA MET A 45 -4.19 -8.65 14.20
C MET A 45 -2.82 -8.52 14.88
N ALA A 46 -1.97 -7.67 14.32
CA ALA A 46 -0.70 -7.30 14.94
C ALA A 46 -0.55 -5.78 15.02
N VAL A 47 0.14 -5.34 16.08
CA VAL A 47 0.67 -3.98 16.17
C VAL A 47 2.07 -4.00 15.59
N GLU A 48 2.31 -3.17 14.58
CA GLU A 48 3.62 -3.05 13.95
C GLU A 48 4.08 -1.60 13.93
N PRO A 49 5.38 -1.34 14.13
CA PRO A 49 5.92 -0.01 13.99
C PRO A 49 5.80 0.43 12.52
N LEU A 50 5.47 1.70 12.31
CA LEU A 50 5.38 2.36 11.02
C LEU A 50 6.54 3.35 10.89
N LEU A 51 7.34 3.20 9.85
CA LEU A 51 8.39 4.14 9.47
C LEU A 51 8.04 4.71 8.09
N ASN A 52 7.98 6.02 8.00
CA ASN A 52 7.78 6.73 6.75
C ASN A 52 8.88 7.78 6.58
N ALA A 53 9.70 7.67 5.55
CA ALA A 53 10.76 8.62 5.28
C ALA A 53 11.01 8.72 3.77
N GLY A 54 11.40 9.90 3.32
CA GLY A 54 11.73 10.11 1.92
C GLY A 54 12.34 11.49 1.65
N VAL A 55 12.87 11.61 0.44
CA VAL A 55 13.38 12.86 -0.12
C VAL A 55 12.78 13.05 -1.51
N ASN A 56 12.49 14.30 -1.84
CA ASN A 56 11.93 14.71 -3.12
C ASN A 56 12.81 15.80 -3.73
N LEU A 57 13.09 15.67 -5.00
CA LEU A 57 13.72 16.68 -5.83
C LEU A 57 12.71 17.16 -6.87
N HIS A 58 12.28 18.39 -6.75
CA HIS A 58 11.40 19.03 -7.73
C HIS A 58 12.24 19.87 -8.70
N SER A 59 11.99 19.70 -9.99
CA SER A 59 12.65 20.41 -11.08
C SER A 59 11.64 20.82 -12.13
N GLU A 60 11.63 22.07 -12.56
CA GLU A 60 10.75 22.59 -13.61
C GLU A 60 10.87 21.81 -14.94
N ASN A 61 12.07 21.32 -15.26
CA ASN A 61 12.32 20.63 -16.53
C ASN A 61 12.07 19.13 -16.49
N TRP A 62 12.23 18.49 -15.33
CA TRP A 62 12.22 17.03 -15.18
C TRP A 62 11.09 16.52 -14.28
N GLY A 63 10.29 17.43 -13.71
CA GLY A 63 9.22 17.11 -12.77
C GLY A 63 9.74 16.73 -11.38
N LEU A 64 9.06 15.84 -10.70
CA LEU A 64 9.31 15.44 -9.32
C LEU A 64 9.98 14.06 -9.26
N PHE A 65 11.18 13.98 -8.71
CA PHE A 65 11.82 12.72 -8.34
C PHE A 65 11.71 12.50 -6.85
N GLY A 66 11.15 11.38 -6.42
CA GLY A 66 11.03 11.00 -5.03
C GLY A 66 11.65 9.63 -4.75
N LEU A 67 12.37 9.53 -3.63
CA LEU A 67 12.83 8.29 -3.04
C LEU A 67 12.26 8.19 -1.63
N SER A 68 11.54 7.13 -1.32
CA SER A 68 10.95 6.95 0.00
C SER A 68 11.00 5.48 0.45
N THR A 69 10.54 5.25 1.68
CA THR A 69 10.31 3.88 2.20
C THR A 69 9.37 3.05 1.32
N ASP A 70 8.53 3.70 0.50
CA ASP A 70 7.59 3.05 -0.42
C ASP A 70 8.17 2.77 -1.80
N GLY A 71 9.35 3.33 -2.12
CA GLY A 71 10.04 3.15 -3.39
C GLY A 71 10.40 4.46 -4.09
N LEU A 72 10.57 4.36 -5.41
CA LEU A 72 10.89 5.50 -6.27
C LEU A 72 9.63 5.99 -6.97
N ILE A 73 9.53 7.31 -7.13
CA ILE A 73 8.50 7.96 -7.94
C ILE A 73 9.15 8.99 -8.86
N TRP A 74 8.72 9.04 -10.11
CA TRP A 74 9.02 10.10 -11.04
C TRP A 74 7.71 10.72 -11.53
N GLY A 75 7.34 11.86 -10.97
CA GLY A 75 6.18 12.67 -11.38
C GLY A 75 6.54 13.50 -12.59
N LEU A 76 5.93 13.18 -13.73
CA LEU A 76 6.18 13.85 -15.03
C LEU A 76 5.45 15.19 -15.13
N THR A 77 4.29 15.31 -14.50
CA THR A 77 3.43 16.51 -14.53
C THR A 77 2.93 16.85 -13.12
N PRO A 78 3.84 17.11 -12.14
CA PRO A 78 3.45 17.25 -10.74
C PRO A 78 2.54 18.47 -10.46
N ASP A 79 2.68 19.53 -11.25
CA ASP A 79 1.98 20.81 -11.06
C ASP A 79 0.68 20.91 -11.86
N SER A 80 0.29 19.84 -12.55
CA SER A 80 -0.95 19.77 -13.32
C SER A 80 -2.08 19.16 -12.49
N PRO A 81 -3.32 19.62 -12.62
CA PRO A 81 -4.48 18.93 -12.07
C PRO A 81 -4.56 17.46 -12.49
N PHE A 82 -4.10 17.16 -13.71
CA PHE A 82 -3.90 15.80 -14.18
C PHE A 82 -2.41 15.46 -14.13
N SER A 83 -2.02 14.60 -13.20
CA SER A 83 -0.62 14.20 -13.00
C SER A 83 -0.39 12.75 -13.39
N VAL A 84 0.77 12.52 -13.98
CA VAL A 84 1.28 11.21 -14.39
C VAL A 84 2.59 10.96 -13.68
N SER A 85 2.72 9.80 -13.04
CA SER A 85 3.96 9.40 -12.38
C SER A 85 4.34 7.98 -12.75
N LEU A 86 5.65 7.73 -12.85
CA LEU A 86 6.21 6.39 -12.94
C LEU A 86 6.63 5.94 -11.55
N LEU A 87 6.41 4.65 -11.25
CA LEU A 87 6.65 4.06 -9.95
C LEU A 87 7.58 2.86 -10.05
N LEU A 88 8.48 2.74 -9.06
CA LEU A 88 9.19 1.50 -8.78
C LEU A 88 9.05 1.23 -7.29
N THR A 89 8.39 0.13 -6.93
CA THR A 89 7.99 -0.16 -5.56
C THR A 89 8.05 -1.67 -5.30
N GLN A 90 7.62 -2.11 -4.15
CA GLN A 90 7.55 -3.53 -3.80
C GLN A 90 6.12 -3.92 -3.41
N ASP A 91 5.70 -5.14 -3.79
CA ASP A 91 4.48 -5.71 -3.26
C ASP A 91 4.67 -6.28 -1.84
N GLU A 92 3.61 -6.87 -1.29
CA GLU A 92 3.66 -7.43 0.06
C GLU A 92 4.47 -8.72 0.13
N ALA A 93 5.37 -8.77 1.11
CA ALA A 93 5.97 -10.01 1.57
C ALA A 93 5.05 -10.66 2.64
N ARG A 94 5.09 -11.99 2.74
CA ARG A 94 4.36 -12.74 3.75
C ARG A 94 5.26 -13.84 4.32
N LYS A 95 5.23 -14.00 5.64
CA LYS A 95 5.96 -15.06 6.34
C LYS A 95 5.02 -16.22 6.66
N GLU A 96 5.50 -17.46 6.49
CA GLU A 96 4.75 -18.64 6.93
C GLU A 96 4.62 -18.72 8.46
N VAL A 97 5.61 -18.17 9.17
CA VAL A 97 5.57 -17.99 10.62
C VAL A 97 5.71 -16.50 10.93
N PHE A 98 4.64 -15.90 11.39
CA PHE A 98 4.62 -14.49 11.76
C PHE A 98 5.08 -14.32 13.22
N ASN A 99 6.06 -13.44 13.45
CA ASN A 99 6.53 -13.09 14.77
C ASN A 99 5.96 -11.74 15.18
N TYR A 100 5.17 -11.72 16.27
CA TYR A 100 4.61 -10.47 16.82
C TYR A 100 5.71 -9.59 17.42
N SER A 101 5.82 -8.35 16.95
CA SER A 101 6.92 -7.43 17.27
C SER A 101 7.09 -7.14 18.76
N PHE A 102 6.00 -7.13 19.54
CA PHE A 102 6.03 -6.70 20.94
C PHE A 102 5.78 -7.81 21.95
N SER A 103 5.33 -8.99 21.54
CA SER A 103 4.94 -10.07 22.48
C SER A 103 5.83 -11.29 22.42
N GLY A 104 6.70 -11.40 21.43
CA GLY A 104 7.50 -12.60 21.17
C GLY A 104 6.68 -13.84 20.77
N LYS A 105 5.35 -13.71 20.70
CA LYS A 105 4.47 -14.79 20.25
C LYS A 105 4.66 -15.03 18.75
N LYS A 106 4.27 -16.23 18.30
CA LYS A 106 4.33 -16.61 16.88
C LYS A 106 2.95 -17.07 16.43
N ASN A 107 2.55 -16.64 15.24
CA ASN A 107 1.43 -17.23 14.53
C ASN A 107 1.98 -18.17 13.45
N ARG A 108 1.36 -19.34 13.30
CA ARG A 108 1.79 -20.41 12.40
C ARG A 108 0.68 -20.86 11.45
N ASP A 109 -0.34 -20.05 11.23
CA ASP A 109 -1.49 -20.39 10.39
C ASP A 109 -1.08 -20.74 8.96
N LEU A 110 0.03 -20.19 8.48
CA LEU A 110 0.57 -20.44 7.14
C LEU A 110 1.80 -21.34 7.13
N GLN A 111 2.09 -22.05 8.23
CA GLN A 111 3.26 -22.93 8.31
C GLN A 111 3.18 -24.04 7.24
N GLY A 112 4.24 -24.22 6.46
CA GLY A 112 4.30 -25.15 5.32
C GLY A 112 4.01 -24.48 3.96
N MET A 113 3.45 -23.26 3.95
CA MET A 113 3.24 -22.49 2.71
C MET A 113 4.53 -21.93 2.13
N GLY A 114 5.57 -21.76 2.95
CA GLY A 114 6.81 -21.08 2.61
C GLY A 114 6.67 -19.55 2.67
N ASP A 115 7.79 -18.88 2.85
CA ASP A 115 7.87 -17.41 2.86
C ASP A 115 7.62 -16.84 1.44
N LEU A 116 6.73 -15.87 1.35
CA LEU A 116 6.52 -15.08 0.14
C LEU A 116 7.41 -13.83 0.21
N SER A 117 8.40 -13.73 -0.67
CA SER A 117 9.27 -12.55 -0.76
C SER A 117 8.55 -11.42 -1.48
N ALA A 118 8.80 -10.17 -1.11
CA ALA A 118 8.30 -9.03 -1.87
C ALA A 118 8.85 -9.04 -3.30
N ALA A 119 7.99 -8.78 -4.28
CA ALA A 119 8.40 -8.59 -5.67
C ALA A 119 8.62 -7.11 -5.95
N LEU A 120 9.63 -6.81 -6.78
CA LEU A 120 9.80 -5.48 -7.33
C LEU A 120 8.72 -5.23 -8.39
N MET A 121 7.97 -4.15 -8.21
CA MET A 121 6.86 -3.74 -9.06
C MET A 121 7.20 -2.42 -9.75
N ALA A 122 6.98 -2.33 -11.04
CA ALA A 122 7.07 -1.09 -11.80
C ALA A 122 5.67 -0.73 -12.35
N GLY A 123 5.42 0.55 -12.51
CA GLY A 123 4.14 0.97 -13.06
C GLY A 123 3.90 2.46 -13.13
N THR A 124 2.64 2.81 -13.25
CA THR A 124 2.18 4.19 -13.46
C THR A 124 1.07 4.54 -12.48
N ASP A 125 1.10 5.76 -12.01
CA ASP A 125 0.06 6.39 -11.19
C ASP A 125 -0.48 7.59 -11.97
N LEU A 126 -1.77 7.59 -12.21
CA LEU A 126 -2.50 8.69 -12.85
C LEU A 126 -3.38 9.33 -11.79
N ARG A 127 -3.34 10.64 -11.65
CA ARG A 127 -4.17 11.37 -10.71
C ARG A 127 -4.84 12.54 -11.38
N TYR A 128 -6.07 12.78 -10.98
CA TYR A 128 -6.80 14.00 -11.31
C TYR A 128 -7.25 14.63 -10.01
N GLN A 129 -6.68 15.79 -9.69
CA GLN A 129 -6.91 16.51 -8.44
C GLN A 129 -7.63 17.81 -8.69
N GLN A 130 -8.63 18.08 -7.87
CA GLN A 130 -9.34 19.34 -7.73
C GLN A 130 -9.18 19.83 -6.28
N GLU A 131 -9.73 20.99 -5.98
CA GLU A 131 -9.55 21.67 -4.70
C GLU A 131 -9.84 20.79 -3.47
N HIS A 132 -10.91 19.99 -3.53
CA HIS A 132 -11.35 19.17 -2.39
C HIS A 132 -11.45 17.69 -2.67
N TRP A 133 -11.20 17.23 -3.89
CA TRP A 133 -11.30 15.81 -4.23
C TRP A 133 -10.22 15.37 -5.24
N MET A 134 -9.91 14.12 -5.21
CA MET A 134 -8.93 13.47 -6.08
C MET A 134 -9.47 12.14 -6.60
N LEU A 135 -9.23 11.86 -7.89
CA LEU A 135 -9.34 10.53 -8.47
C LEU A 135 -7.95 10.01 -8.80
N TRP A 136 -7.78 8.72 -8.67
CA TRP A 136 -6.51 8.12 -9.04
C TRP A 136 -6.68 6.72 -9.64
N LEU A 137 -5.72 6.35 -10.50
CA LEU A 137 -5.61 5.04 -11.11
C LEU A 137 -4.15 4.63 -11.08
N ARG A 138 -3.86 3.48 -10.47
CA ARG A 138 -2.52 2.92 -10.38
C ARG A 138 -2.47 1.57 -11.07
N LEU A 139 -1.47 1.38 -11.92
CA LEU A 139 -1.16 0.13 -12.58
C LEU A 139 0.25 -0.29 -12.18
N LEU A 140 0.39 -1.49 -11.62
CA LEU A 140 1.67 -2.06 -11.20
C LEU A 140 1.82 -3.46 -11.77
N THR A 141 3.00 -3.75 -12.30
CA THR A 141 3.37 -5.10 -12.75
C THR A 141 4.72 -5.51 -12.16
N ALA A 142 4.87 -6.79 -11.85
CA ALA A 142 6.17 -7.32 -11.41
C ALA A 142 7.21 -7.17 -12.53
N THR A 143 8.43 -6.72 -12.18
CA THR A 143 9.52 -6.55 -13.15
C THR A 143 10.01 -7.89 -13.69
N GLU A 144 9.84 -8.97 -12.91
CA GLU A 144 10.26 -10.33 -13.25
C GLU A 144 9.11 -11.33 -13.13
N LYS A 145 9.27 -12.48 -13.80
CA LYS A 145 8.39 -13.62 -13.60
C LYS A 145 8.58 -14.17 -12.19
N GLN A 146 7.48 -14.39 -11.50
CA GLN A 146 7.48 -14.82 -10.12
C GLN A 146 7.46 -16.34 -10.02
N ARG A 147 8.06 -16.86 -8.94
CA ARG A 147 7.96 -18.28 -8.53
C ARG A 147 7.58 -18.31 -7.05
N TYR A 148 6.63 -19.17 -6.72
CA TYR A 148 6.22 -19.36 -5.33
C TYR A 148 5.54 -20.72 -5.16
N GLY A 149 5.83 -21.40 -4.04
CA GLY A 149 5.21 -22.67 -3.70
C GLY A 149 5.44 -23.82 -4.69
N GLY A 150 6.51 -23.77 -5.49
CA GLY A 150 6.81 -24.76 -6.53
C GLY A 150 6.24 -24.45 -7.91
N ASP A 151 5.38 -23.41 -8.01
CA ASP A 151 4.79 -22.96 -9.28
C ASP A 151 5.45 -21.70 -9.82
N ALA A 152 5.20 -21.42 -11.10
CA ALA A 152 5.60 -20.21 -11.82
C ALA A 152 4.35 -19.47 -12.33
N PRO A 153 3.63 -18.75 -11.46
CA PRO A 153 2.37 -18.10 -11.82
C PRO A 153 2.52 -16.96 -12.86
N GLY A 154 3.74 -16.66 -13.26
CA GLY A 154 4.03 -15.61 -14.24
C GLY A 154 4.30 -14.26 -13.59
N ARG A 155 3.99 -13.17 -14.33
CA ARG A 155 4.12 -11.80 -13.81
C ARG A 155 2.84 -11.38 -13.11
N SER A 156 2.98 -10.82 -11.93
CA SER A 156 1.89 -10.18 -11.21
C SER A 156 1.52 -8.86 -11.88
N LEU A 157 0.23 -8.60 -12.03
CA LEU A 157 -0.35 -7.32 -12.47
C LEU A 157 -1.49 -6.97 -11.52
N ILE A 158 -1.47 -5.75 -11.01
CA ILE A 158 -2.56 -5.19 -10.19
C ILE A 158 -2.91 -3.80 -10.70
N VAL A 159 -4.21 -3.52 -10.79
CA VAL A 159 -4.78 -2.23 -11.13
C VAL A 159 -5.66 -1.79 -9.98
N THR A 160 -5.40 -0.60 -9.44
CA THR A 160 -6.17 -0.04 -8.33
C THR A 160 -6.67 1.34 -8.73
N SER A 161 -7.96 1.58 -8.55
CA SER A 161 -8.59 2.88 -8.76
C SER A 161 -9.26 3.35 -7.49
N GLY A 162 -9.24 4.63 -7.24
CA GLY A 162 -9.86 5.19 -6.05
C GLY A 162 -10.21 6.67 -6.19
N ALA A 163 -10.93 7.11 -5.16
CA ALA A 163 -11.31 8.51 -4.99
C ALA A 163 -11.13 8.91 -3.52
N GLU A 164 -10.82 10.17 -3.31
CA GLU A 164 -10.69 10.77 -1.99
C GLU A 164 -11.29 12.18 -2.01
N THR A 165 -11.87 12.59 -0.90
CA THR A 165 -12.36 13.97 -0.72
C THR A 165 -12.06 14.46 0.69
N GLU A 166 -11.66 15.72 0.80
CA GLU A 166 -11.62 16.44 2.08
C GLU A 166 -13.05 16.81 2.46
N LEU A 167 -13.56 16.18 3.52
CA LEU A 167 -14.91 16.44 4.02
C LEU A 167 -14.98 17.70 4.88
N TRP A 168 -13.91 17.98 5.61
CA TRP A 168 -13.92 19.06 6.59
C TRP A 168 -12.50 19.51 6.91
N ARG A 169 -12.34 20.83 7.07
CA ARG A 169 -11.12 21.46 7.53
C ARG A 169 -11.46 22.57 8.52
N TRP A 170 -10.82 22.52 9.66
CA TRP A 170 -10.93 23.56 10.67
C TRP A 170 -9.57 23.83 11.30
N GLN A 171 -9.13 25.11 11.18
CA GLN A 171 -7.79 25.51 11.62
C GLN A 171 -6.70 24.57 11.06
N SER A 172 -6.03 23.83 11.94
CA SER A 172 -4.93 22.92 11.63
C SER A 172 -5.35 21.46 11.47
N VAL A 173 -6.66 21.16 11.55
CA VAL A 173 -7.17 19.78 11.44
C VAL A 173 -7.95 19.62 10.14
N ALA A 174 -7.65 18.56 9.40
CA ALA A 174 -8.40 18.16 8.21
C ALA A 174 -8.89 16.71 8.36
N LEU A 175 -10.10 16.45 7.86
CA LEU A 175 -10.70 15.11 7.73
C LEU A 175 -10.94 14.81 6.27
N SER A 176 -10.32 13.76 5.78
CA SER A 176 -10.55 13.20 4.45
C SER A 176 -11.19 11.82 4.55
N VAL A 177 -11.96 11.47 3.53
CA VAL A 177 -12.46 10.11 3.32
C VAL A 177 -12.21 9.70 1.90
N GLY A 178 -11.99 8.41 1.71
CA GLY A 178 -11.77 7.85 0.39
C GLY A 178 -12.14 6.39 0.30
N GLY A 179 -12.04 5.89 -0.91
CA GLY A 179 -12.25 4.47 -1.19
C GLY A 179 -11.51 4.06 -2.45
N ASP A 180 -11.27 2.77 -2.54
CA ASP A 180 -10.61 2.18 -3.69
C ASP A 180 -11.12 0.77 -3.99
N ILE A 181 -10.83 0.32 -5.21
CA ILE A 181 -11.06 -1.03 -5.69
C ILE A 181 -9.85 -1.51 -6.47
N SER A 182 -9.45 -2.75 -6.25
CA SER A 182 -8.31 -3.37 -6.93
C SER A 182 -8.76 -4.58 -7.75
N TRP A 183 -8.27 -4.65 -8.97
CA TRP A 183 -8.32 -5.81 -9.83
C TRP A 183 -6.92 -6.40 -9.97
N ALA A 184 -6.80 -7.73 -10.00
CA ALA A 184 -5.52 -8.40 -10.16
C ALA A 184 -5.62 -9.56 -11.16
N ASN A 185 -4.52 -9.81 -11.87
CA ASN A 185 -4.44 -10.97 -12.75
C ASN A 185 -4.24 -12.27 -11.97
N SER A 186 -4.43 -13.42 -12.64
CA SER A 186 -4.25 -14.74 -12.05
C SER A 186 -2.84 -14.95 -11.48
N GLY A 187 -1.80 -14.34 -12.05
CA GLY A 187 -0.44 -14.41 -11.55
C GLY A 187 -0.29 -13.78 -10.16
N TYR A 188 -0.88 -12.60 -9.95
CA TYR A 188 -0.94 -11.94 -8.64
C TYR A 188 -1.80 -12.74 -7.67
N GLN A 189 -3.00 -13.13 -8.09
CA GLN A 189 -3.95 -13.88 -7.27
C GLN A 189 -3.35 -15.22 -6.81
N GLN A 190 -2.75 -15.98 -7.73
CA GLN A 190 -2.09 -17.26 -7.40
C GLN A 190 -0.97 -17.08 -6.38
N ARG A 191 -0.19 -16.01 -6.51
CA ARG A 191 0.93 -15.73 -5.62
C ARG A 191 0.50 -15.39 -4.20
N HIS A 192 -0.58 -14.63 -4.05
CA HIS A 192 -1.04 -14.12 -2.76
C HIS A 192 -2.11 -15.00 -2.10
N TYR A 193 -2.97 -15.64 -2.91
CA TYR A 193 -4.14 -16.38 -2.44
C TYR A 193 -4.19 -17.83 -2.90
N GLY A 194 -3.33 -18.25 -3.82
CA GLY A 194 -3.25 -19.61 -4.31
C GLY A 194 -2.63 -20.59 -3.32
N VAL A 195 -2.97 -21.86 -3.49
CA VAL A 195 -2.33 -23.00 -2.82
C VAL A 195 -1.92 -24.00 -3.89
N THR A 196 -0.63 -24.19 -4.08
CA THR A 196 -0.10 -25.15 -5.07
C THR A 196 -0.21 -26.58 -4.57
N ALA A 197 -0.10 -27.57 -5.48
CA ALA A 197 -0.08 -28.98 -5.11
C ALA A 197 1.07 -29.32 -4.13
N GLN A 198 2.22 -28.67 -4.27
CA GLN A 198 3.36 -28.85 -3.36
C GLN A 198 3.08 -28.26 -1.97
N GLN A 199 2.37 -27.14 -1.89
CA GLN A 199 1.97 -26.53 -0.61
C GLN A 199 0.89 -27.37 0.08
N ALA A 200 -0.10 -27.86 -0.66
CA ALA A 200 -1.15 -28.73 -0.13
C ALA A 200 -0.61 -30.04 0.49
N GLN A 201 0.51 -30.56 -0.01
CA GLN A 201 1.17 -31.73 0.58
C GLN A 201 1.84 -31.45 1.94
N ARG A 202 2.09 -30.19 2.28
CA ARG A 202 2.80 -29.76 3.50
C ARG A 202 1.91 -29.00 4.49
N THR A 203 0.65 -28.79 4.12
CA THR A 203 -0.34 -28.05 4.91
C THR A 203 -1.68 -28.76 4.88
N ASP A 204 -2.61 -28.32 5.69
CA ASP A 204 -4.00 -28.81 5.65
C ASP A 204 -4.88 -28.04 4.62
N PHE A 205 -4.28 -27.15 3.83
CA PHE A 205 -4.99 -26.38 2.82
C PHE A 205 -5.22 -27.20 1.55
N ALA A 206 -6.43 -27.14 1.00
CA ALA A 206 -6.74 -27.68 -0.30
C ALA A 206 -6.04 -26.89 -1.41
N VAL A 207 -5.68 -27.56 -2.52
CA VAL A 207 -5.18 -26.88 -3.73
C VAL A 207 -6.20 -25.84 -4.17
N TYR A 208 -5.70 -24.63 -4.44
CA TYR A 208 -6.52 -23.51 -4.88
C TYR A 208 -5.81 -22.69 -5.94
N SER A 209 -6.47 -22.50 -7.08
CA SER A 209 -5.93 -21.78 -8.23
C SER A 209 -6.89 -20.65 -8.64
N PRO A 210 -6.73 -19.45 -8.05
CA PRO A 210 -7.61 -18.32 -8.32
C PRO A 210 -7.41 -17.76 -9.74
N SER A 211 -8.51 -17.31 -10.33
CA SER A 211 -8.53 -16.61 -11.62
C SER A 211 -8.20 -15.12 -11.46
N SER A 212 -8.08 -14.41 -12.59
CA SER A 212 -8.04 -12.94 -12.59
C SER A 212 -9.42 -12.38 -12.22
N GLY A 213 -9.44 -11.31 -11.43
CA GLY A 213 -10.69 -10.70 -11.00
C GLY A 213 -10.49 -9.54 -10.04
N PHE A 214 -11.60 -8.96 -9.57
CA PHE A 214 -11.53 -8.00 -8.47
C PHE A 214 -11.03 -8.69 -7.22
N GLN A 215 -10.00 -8.09 -6.62
CA GLN A 215 -9.33 -8.66 -5.45
C GLN A 215 -9.94 -8.13 -4.17
N GLN A 216 -10.08 -6.80 -4.07
CA GLN A 216 -10.56 -6.13 -2.87
C GLN A 216 -11.13 -4.76 -3.20
N GLY A 217 -11.96 -4.25 -2.28
CA GLY A 217 -12.37 -2.86 -2.23
C GLY A 217 -12.37 -2.37 -0.79
N GLY A 218 -12.12 -1.09 -0.58
CA GLY A 218 -12.03 -0.55 0.75
C GLY A 218 -12.47 0.90 0.85
N LEU A 219 -12.84 1.28 2.07
CA LEU A 219 -13.10 2.66 2.46
C LEU A 219 -12.11 3.04 3.56
N TYR A 220 -11.72 4.31 3.59
CA TYR A 220 -10.86 4.84 4.63
C TYR A 220 -11.26 6.25 5.02
N ALA A 221 -10.90 6.60 6.25
CA ALA A 221 -10.97 7.96 6.77
C ALA A 221 -9.62 8.32 7.36
N GLU A 222 -9.18 9.54 7.13
CA GLU A 222 -7.93 10.09 7.63
C GLU A 222 -8.15 11.43 8.31
N VAL A 223 -7.60 11.57 9.50
CA VAL A 223 -7.51 12.84 10.21
C VAL A 223 -6.06 13.26 10.25
N VAL A 224 -5.76 14.47 9.76
CA VAL A 224 -4.44 15.09 9.82
C VAL A 224 -4.50 16.33 10.68
N TRP A 225 -3.61 16.42 11.65
CA TRP A 225 -3.42 17.57 12.52
C TRP A 225 -2.05 18.19 12.28
N HIS A 226 -2.01 19.38 11.68
CA HIS A 226 -0.79 20.16 11.52
C HIS A 226 -0.47 20.85 12.85
N LEU A 227 0.50 20.30 13.57
CA LEU A 227 0.95 20.80 14.87
C LEU A 227 1.76 22.10 14.71
N ASP A 228 2.48 22.17 13.61
CA ASP A 228 3.27 23.34 13.20
C ASP A 228 3.47 23.28 11.66
N LYS A 229 4.21 24.23 11.06
CA LYS A 229 4.46 24.31 9.61
C LYS A 229 5.21 23.10 9.05
N ASN A 230 5.95 22.40 9.89
CA ASN A 230 6.80 21.26 9.53
C ASN A 230 6.34 19.94 10.18
N LEU A 231 5.52 19.99 11.23
CA LEU A 231 5.15 18.81 12.02
C LEU A 231 3.65 18.53 11.90
N ALA A 232 3.32 17.31 11.53
CA ALA A 232 1.93 16.84 11.48
C ALA A 232 1.77 15.50 12.19
N ALA A 233 0.59 15.26 12.75
CA ALA A 233 0.15 13.97 13.26
C ALA A 233 -1.05 13.48 12.45
N GLY A 234 -1.09 12.19 12.13
CA GLY A 234 -2.15 11.57 11.36
C GLY A 234 -2.70 10.32 12.00
N LEU A 235 -3.98 10.09 11.80
CA LEU A 235 -4.69 8.87 12.15
C LEU A 235 -5.51 8.41 10.95
N THR A 236 -5.26 7.19 10.47
CA THR A 236 -5.98 6.60 9.34
C THR A 236 -6.68 5.34 9.81
N SER A 237 -7.97 5.24 9.53
CA SER A 237 -8.78 4.03 9.70
C SER A 237 -9.22 3.51 8.34
N ARG A 238 -9.05 2.23 8.08
CA ARG A 238 -9.42 1.57 6.83
C ARG A 238 -10.20 0.30 7.10
N ALA A 239 -11.27 0.10 6.35
CA ALA A 239 -12.00 -1.14 6.23
C ALA A 239 -11.97 -1.61 4.78
N GLN A 240 -11.60 -2.85 4.53
CA GLN A 240 -11.55 -3.43 3.18
C GLN A 240 -12.17 -4.82 3.15
N TYR A 241 -12.72 -5.19 2.00
CA TYR A 241 -13.37 -6.46 1.76
C TYR A 241 -12.67 -7.20 0.61
N LEU A 242 -12.34 -8.47 0.84
CA LEU A 242 -11.76 -9.37 -0.16
C LEU A 242 -12.89 -9.98 -0.99
N PHE A 243 -12.87 -9.73 -2.30
CA PHE A 243 -13.87 -10.21 -3.23
C PHE A 243 -13.55 -11.63 -3.72
N ASP A 244 -14.56 -12.27 -4.28
CA ASP A 244 -14.55 -13.50 -5.08
C ASP A 244 -13.34 -14.42 -4.88
N GLU A 245 -12.43 -14.41 -5.83
CA GLU A 245 -11.27 -15.29 -5.91
C GLU A 245 -10.31 -15.13 -4.72
N ALA A 246 -10.03 -13.89 -4.31
CA ALA A 246 -9.21 -13.64 -3.14
C ALA A 246 -9.90 -14.11 -1.86
N GLY A 247 -11.19 -13.74 -1.70
CA GLY A 247 -11.98 -14.05 -0.50
C GLY A 247 -12.35 -15.51 -0.36
N SER A 248 -12.33 -16.32 -1.44
CA SER A 248 -12.63 -17.75 -1.44
C SER A 248 -11.41 -18.63 -1.21
N SER A 249 -10.23 -18.02 -1.11
CA SER A 249 -9.00 -18.75 -0.82
C SER A 249 -9.05 -19.45 0.53
N PRO A 250 -8.57 -20.71 0.64
CA PRO A 250 -8.46 -21.41 1.92
C PRO A 250 -7.50 -20.73 2.91
N LEU A 251 -6.70 -19.77 2.46
CA LEU A 251 -5.82 -18.95 3.31
C LEU A 251 -6.57 -17.81 4.02
N VAL A 252 -7.82 -17.52 3.62
CA VAL A 252 -8.59 -16.38 4.10
C VAL A 252 -9.52 -16.83 5.23
N ASN A 253 -9.20 -16.39 6.45
CA ASN A 253 -10.01 -16.59 7.64
C ASN A 253 -11.06 -15.49 7.85
N SER A 254 -10.81 -14.30 7.29
CA SER A 254 -11.76 -13.18 7.31
C SER A 254 -11.67 -12.40 5.99
N ARG A 255 -12.81 -12.23 5.32
CA ARG A 255 -12.89 -11.36 4.13
C ARG A 255 -12.87 -9.88 4.49
N MET A 256 -13.39 -9.54 5.68
CA MET A 256 -13.40 -8.17 6.19
C MET A 256 -12.10 -7.91 6.94
N GLN A 257 -11.36 -6.90 6.51
CA GLN A 257 -10.05 -6.53 7.03
C GLN A 257 -10.10 -5.10 7.55
N TYR A 258 -9.52 -4.85 8.72
CA TYR A 258 -9.45 -3.53 9.33
C TYR A 258 -8.00 -3.14 9.57
N THR A 259 -7.70 -1.87 9.38
CA THR A 259 -6.40 -1.29 9.69
C THR A 259 -6.60 0.04 10.39
N LEU A 260 -5.85 0.27 11.47
CA LEU A 260 -5.76 1.55 12.15
C LEU A 260 -4.28 1.93 12.23
N SER A 261 -3.93 3.10 11.70
CA SER A 261 -2.55 3.58 11.67
C SER A 261 -2.46 4.98 12.26
N SER A 262 -1.42 5.24 13.01
CA SER A 262 -1.05 6.57 13.48
C SER A 262 0.37 6.91 13.07
N LEU A 263 0.63 8.16 12.74
CA LEU A 263 1.94 8.63 12.30
C LEU A 263 2.18 10.05 12.80
N ILE A 264 3.37 10.35 13.25
CA ILE A 264 3.88 11.71 13.44
C ILE A 264 4.98 11.90 12.40
N GLN A 265 4.87 12.95 11.61
CA GLN A 265 5.78 13.22 10.48
C GLN A 265 6.32 14.64 10.55
N TYR A 266 7.62 14.76 10.35
CA TYR A 266 8.31 16.04 10.16
C TYR A 266 8.70 16.18 8.68
N THR A 267 8.45 17.37 8.13
CA THR A 267 8.80 17.73 6.73
C THR A 267 9.81 18.88 6.74
N PHE A 268 10.82 18.83 5.91
CA PHE A 268 11.92 19.82 5.86
C PHE A 268 12.33 20.15 4.42
#